data_5b581bb8a8879c61e6b9d39e62a4f715
#
_entry.id   5b581bb8a8879c61e6b9d39e62a4f715
#
_cell.length_a   1.000
_cell.length_b   1.000
_cell.length_c   1.000
_cell.angle_alpha   90.00
_cell.angle_beta   90.00
_cell.angle_gamma   90.00
#
_symmetry.space_group_name_H-M   'P 1'
#
loop_
_entity.id
_entity.type
_entity.pdbx_description
1 polymer ?
#
loop_
_entity_poly.entity_id
_entity_poly.type
_entity_poly.pdbx_seq_one_letter_code
_entity_poly.pdbx_strand_id
1 'polypeptide(L)'
;MCIRDRNVYDLKWTQTLTYRDVYHQNEVEQSTYNFEHSDVDFLLGAFGSHEGQAKYLMEQQLALPAYEQVLKAAHTFNLLDARGAISVTERAAYIGRIRNLARSVAQSYLDSRARLGFPMAPRAWADEVTAKLADAAAKQAAMKAA
;
A
#
# COMPACT_ATOMS: atom_id res chain seq x y z
N MET A 1 -31.94 0.10 -1.67
CA MET A 1 -32.03 0.14 -3.13
C MET A 1 -31.35 -1.10 -3.67
N CYS A 2 -32.09 -2.07 -4.23
CA CYS A 2 -31.50 -3.30 -4.77
C CYS A 2 -30.83 -2.97 -6.12
N ILE A 3 -29.52 -3.13 -6.18
CA ILE A 3 -28.71 -2.96 -7.41
C ILE A 3 -28.71 -4.25 -8.25
N ARG A 4 -29.44 -5.30 -7.82
CA ARG A 4 -29.35 -6.67 -8.38
C ARG A 4 -29.72 -6.81 -9.86
N ASP A 5 -30.47 -5.88 -10.40
CA ASP A 5 -31.04 -6.01 -11.74
C ASP A 5 -30.58 -4.90 -12.72
N ARG A 6 -29.54 -4.14 -12.36
CA ARG A 6 -28.99 -3.08 -13.21
C ARG A 6 -27.50 -3.20 -13.36
N ASN A 7 -27.02 -2.97 -14.58
CA ASN A 7 -25.61 -2.82 -14.86
C ASN A 7 -25.09 -1.54 -14.17
N VAL A 8 -23.90 -1.59 -13.55
CA VAL A 8 -23.26 -0.44 -12.92
C VAL A 8 -23.10 0.74 -13.89
N TYR A 9 -22.88 0.46 -15.17
CA TYR A 9 -22.74 1.47 -16.20
C TYR A 9 -24.02 2.28 -16.49
N ASP A 10 -25.19 1.78 -16.11
CA ASP A 10 -26.48 2.44 -16.28
C ASP A 10 -26.85 3.35 -15.08
N LEU A 11 -26.02 3.38 -14.04
CA LEU A 11 -26.21 4.27 -12.90
C LEU A 11 -26.07 5.73 -13.35
N LYS A 12 -27.04 6.55 -12.94
CA LYS A 12 -27.01 7.98 -13.22
C LYS A 12 -25.95 8.67 -12.38
N TRP A 13 -24.99 9.31 -13.05
CA TRP A 13 -23.98 10.18 -12.44
C TRP A 13 -24.56 11.58 -12.20
N THR A 14 -25.29 12.10 -13.19
CA THR A 14 -26.09 13.33 -13.14
C THR A 14 -27.46 13.07 -13.75
N GLN A 15 -28.24 14.12 -13.98
CA GLN A 15 -29.55 13.99 -14.67
C GLN A 15 -29.39 13.49 -16.12
N THR A 16 -28.31 13.82 -16.79
CA THR A 16 -28.07 13.57 -18.21
C THR A 16 -26.96 12.57 -18.50
N LEU A 17 -26.04 12.32 -17.53
CA LEU A 17 -24.89 11.44 -17.69
C LEU A 17 -25.05 10.17 -16.85
N THR A 18 -24.52 9.07 -17.36
CA THR A 18 -24.41 7.79 -16.67
C THR A 18 -22.95 7.54 -16.23
N TYR A 19 -22.75 6.55 -15.35
CA TYR A 19 -21.40 6.07 -14.98
C TYR A 19 -20.59 5.65 -16.23
N ARG A 20 -21.26 5.03 -17.23
CA ARG A 20 -20.67 4.66 -18.52
C ARG A 20 -20.06 5.86 -19.23
N ASP A 21 -20.80 6.96 -19.32
CA ASP A 21 -20.33 8.15 -20.05
C ASP A 21 -19.06 8.76 -19.43
N VAL A 22 -18.87 8.59 -18.11
CA VAL A 22 -17.74 9.16 -17.38
C VAL A 22 -16.55 8.21 -17.33
N TYR A 23 -16.76 6.92 -17.05
CA TYR A 23 -15.68 6.02 -16.65
C TYR A 23 -15.40 4.84 -17.61
N HIS A 24 -16.35 4.43 -18.45
CA HIS A 24 -16.22 3.20 -19.23
C HIS A 24 -14.98 3.22 -20.14
N GLN A 25 -14.71 4.31 -20.84
CA GLN A 25 -13.56 4.40 -21.73
C GLN A 25 -12.23 4.33 -20.95
N ASN A 26 -12.14 4.98 -19.78
CA ASN A 26 -10.99 4.87 -18.92
C ASN A 26 -10.76 3.42 -18.45
N GLU A 27 -11.82 2.72 -18.05
CA GLU A 27 -11.70 1.31 -17.62
C GLU A 27 -11.24 0.42 -18.77
N VAL A 28 -11.71 0.64 -20.00
CA VAL A 28 -11.27 -0.09 -21.20
C VAL A 28 -9.77 0.15 -21.45
N GLU A 29 -9.33 1.39 -21.45
CA GLU A 29 -7.92 1.74 -21.70
C GLU A 29 -6.99 1.22 -20.59
N GLN A 30 -7.38 1.36 -19.32
CA GLN A 30 -6.61 0.82 -18.19
C GLN A 30 -6.53 -0.71 -18.23
N SER A 31 -7.62 -1.40 -18.55
CA SER A 31 -7.61 -2.86 -18.70
C SER A 31 -6.72 -3.31 -19.85
N THR A 32 -6.81 -2.64 -20.99
CA THR A 32 -5.96 -2.94 -22.15
C THR A 32 -4.48 -2.73 -21.80
N TYR A 33 -4.13 -1.62 -21.15
CA TYR A 33 -2.78 -1.40 -20.65
C TYR A 33 -2.33 -2.51 -19.69
N ASN A 34 -3.14 -2.81 -18.67
CA ASN A 34 -2.78 -3.74 -17.61
C ASN A 34 -2.54 -5.17 -18.12
N PHE A 35 -3.37 -5.65 -19.06
CA PHE A 35 -3.34 -7.05 -19.50
C PHE A 35 -2.57 -7.27 -20.81
N GLU A 36 -2.43 -6.25 -21.65
CA GLU A 36 -1.89 -6.43 -23.00
C GLU A 36 -0.61 -5.63 -23.27
N HIS A 37 -0.54 -4.37 -22.82
CA HIS A 37 0.49 -3.44 -23.27
C HIS A 37 1.49 -2.96 -22.22
N SER A 38 1.29 -3.29 -20.92
CA SER A 38 2.29 -2.91 -19.91
C SER A 38 3.62 -3.64 -20.16
N ASP A 39 4.71 -2.90 -20.21
CA ASP A 39 6.05 -3.43 -20.46
C ASP A 39 6.60 -4.16 -19.22
N VAL A 40 6.98 -5.43 -19.40
CA VAL A 40 7.40 -6.30 -18.31
C VAL A 40 8.74 -5.88 -17.71
N ASP A 41 9.72 -5.50 -18.56
CA ASP A 41 11.06 -5.11 -18.11
C ASP A 41 10.99 -3.80 -17.33
N PHE A 42 10.19 -2.85 -17.83
CA PHE A 42 9.89 -1.63 -17.07
C PHE A 42 9.27 -1.93 -15.70
N LEU A 43 8.28 -2.83 -15.64
CA LEU A 43 7.61 -3.18 -14.38
C LEU A 43 8.55 -3.86 -13.38
N LEU A 44 9.43 -4.76 -13.84
CA LEU A 44 10.44 -5.40 -12.99
C LEU A 44 11.39 -4.36 -12.37
N GLY A 45 11.89 -3.44 -13.21
CA GLY A 45 12.76 -2.34 -12.75
C GLY A 45 12.02 -1.39 -11.81
N ALA A 46 10.78 -1.03 -12.12
CA ALA A 46 9.95 -0.15 -11.31
C ALA A 46 9.67 -0.77 -9.91
N PHE A 47 9.35 -2.07 -9.84
CA PHE A 47 9.15 -2.74 -8.56
C PHE A 47 10.39 -2.64 -7.67
N GLY A 48 11.56 -2.96 -8.22
CA GLY A 48 12.84 -2.87 -7.48
C GLY A 48 13.13 -1.44 -7.00
N SER A 49 12.89 -0.46 -7.85
CA SER A 49 13.07 0.97 -7.54
C SER A 49 12.13 1.43 -6.42
N HIS A 50 10.85 1.09 -6.48
CA HIS A 50 9.87 1.42 -5.43
C HIS A 50 10.20 0.74 -4.09
N GLU A 51 10.61 -0.54 -4.11
CA GLU A 51 11.04 -1.25 -2.91
C GLU A 51 12.27 -0.58 -2.28
N GLY A 52 13.29 -0.27 -3.07
CA GLY A 52 14.51 0.41 -2.61
C GLY A 52 14.20 1.78 -2.02
N GLN A 53 13.38 2.57 -2.72
CA GLN A 53 12.97 3.89 -2.25
C GLN A 53 12.14 3.82 -0.96
N ALA A 54 11.23 2.84 -0.82
CA ALA A 54 10.48 2.64 0.41
C ALA A 54 11.40 2.37 1.61
N LYS A 55 12.40 1.49 1.44
CA LYS A 55 13.39 1.17 2.49
C LYS A 55 14.18 2.41 2.89
N TYR A 56 14.71 3.16 1.93
CA TYR A 56 15.44 4.40 2.18
C TYR A 56 14.60 5.42 2.95
N LEU A 57 13.36 5.64 2.54
CA LEU A 57 12.48 6.60 3.21
C LEU A 57 12.15 6.19 4.66
N MET A 58 12.04 4.89 4.94
CA MET A 58 11.88 4.40 6.31
C MET A 58 13.11 4.66 7.17
N GLU A 59 14.33 4.51 6.63
CA GLU A 59 15.58 4.88 7.30
C GLU A 59 15.62 6.36 7.64
N GLN A 60 15.07 7.21 6.76
CA GLN A 60 14.90 8.64 7.00
C GLN A 60 13.70 8.99 7.90
N GLN A 61 13.01 7.99 8.46
CA GLN A 61 11.82 8.15 9.33
C GLN A 61 10.62 8.85 8.62
N LEU A 62 10.54 8.75 7.30
CA LEU A 62 9.51 9.33 6.45
C LEU A 62 8.46 8.27 6.09
N ALA A 63 7.65 7.85 7.07
CA ALA A 63 6.70 6.76 6.92
C ALA A 63 5.62 7.01 5.85
N LEU A 64 5.11 8.22 5.72
CA LEU A 64 4.02 8.52 4.76
C LEU A 64 4.49 8.43 3.30
N PRO A 65 5.57 9.08 2.87
CA PRO A 65 6.07 8.88 1.51
C PRO A 65 6.61 7.46 1.27
N ALA A 66 7.13 6.76 2.31
CA ALA A 66 7.47 5.34 2.20
C ALA A 66 6.24 4.49 1.88
N TYR A 67 5.09 4.77 2.49
CA TYR A 67 3.83 4.08 2.20
C TYR A 67 3.40 4.25 0.75
N GLU A 68 3.53 5.44 0.17
CA GLU A 68 3.26 5.64 -1.27
C GLU A 68 4.12 4.73 -2.15
N GLN A 69 5.40 4.54 -1.81
CA GLN A 69 6.26 3.64 -2.58
C GLN A 69 5.84 2.17 -2.42
N VAL A 70 5.37 1.77 -1.25
CA VAL A 70 4.81 0.42 -1.03
C VAL A 70 3.55 0.20 -1.87
N LEU A 71 2.65 1.19 -1.97
CA LEU A 71 1.47 1.11 -2.82
C LEU A 71 1.85 0.98 -4.30
N LYS A 72 2.83 1.75 -4.76
CA LYS A 72 3.35 1.66 -6.13
C LYS A 72 3.99 0.30 -6.41
N ALA A 73 4.80 -0.23 -5.48
CA ALA A 73 5.36 -1.58 -5.59
C ALA A 73 4.27 -2.65 -5.66
N ALA A 74 3.24 -2.56 -4.82
CA ALA A 74 2.11 -3.50 -4.83
C ALA A 74 1.32 -3.43 -6.14
N HIS A 75 1.08 -2.24 -6.68
CA HIS A 75 0.44 -2.05 -7.97
C HIS A 75 1.28 -2.64 -9.10
N THR A 76 2.59 -2.36 -9.13
CA THR A 76 3.52 -2.91 -10.12
C THR A 76 3.53 -4.43 -10.10
N PHE A 77 3.52 -5.04 -8.91
CA PHE A 77 3.39 -6.50 -8.77
C PHE A 77 2.08 -7.03 -9.38
N ASN A 78 0.95 -6.34 -9.15
CA ASN A 78 -0.33 -6.75 -9.74
C ASN A 78 -0.29 -6.72 -11.28
N LEU A 79 0.40 -5.74 -11.87
CA LEU A 79 0.58 -5.67 -13.33
C LEU A 79 1.47 -6.82 -13.84
N LEU A 80 2.56 -7.14 -13.15
CA LEU A 80 3.42 -8.28 -13.47
C LEU A 80 2.65 -9.62 -13.40
N ASP A 81 1.81 -9.79 -12.39
CA ASP A 81 0.95 -10.96 -12.24
C ASP A 81 -0.09 -11.03 -13.37
N ALA A 82 -0.74 -9.91 -13.71
CA ALA A 82 -1.70 -9.80 -14.82
C ALA A 82 -1.07 -10.10 -16.18
N ARG A 83 0.19 -9.72 -16.39
CA ARG A 83 0.96 -10.01 -17.60
C ARG A 83 1.47 -11.46 -17.68
N GLY A 84 1.24 -12.26 -16.61
CA GLY A 84 1.78 -13.63 -16.54
C GLY A 84 3.32 -13.68 -16.47
N ALA A 85 3.96 -12.59 -16.07
CA ALA A 85 5.41 -12.44 -16.04
C ALA A 85 6.06 -13.05 -14.79
N ILE A 86 5.27 -13.55 -13.85
CA ILE A 86 5.72 -14.07 -12.55
C ILE A 86 5.24 -15.52 -12.40
N SER A 87 6.15 -16.43 -12.07
CA SER A 87 5.82 -17.81 -11.72
C SER A 87 5.09 -17.91 -10.37
N VAL A 88 4.42 -19.04 -10.11
CA VAL A 88 3.72 -19.28 -8.84
C VAL A 88 4.67 -19.14 -7.63
N THR A 89 5.90 -19.60 -7.76
CA THR A 89 6.92 -19.53 -6.70
C THR A 89 7.37 -18.08 -6.46
N GLU A 90 7.64 -17.34 -7.52
CA GLU A 90 8.03 -15.93 -7.44
C GLU A 90 6.91 -15.09 -6.87
N ARG A 91 5.65 -15.38 -7.24
CA ARG A 91 4.47 -14.70 -6.68
C ARG A 91 4.45 -14.70 -5.16
N ALA A 92 4.72 -15.85 -4.54
CA ALA A 92 4.81 -15.96 -3.08
C ALA A 92 5.93 -15.09 -2.49
N ALA A 93 7.10 -15.03 -3.18
CA ALA A 93 8.22 -14.18 -2.77
C ALA A 93 7.89 -12.68 -2.87
N TYR A 94 7.28 -12.23 -3.96
CA TYR A 94 6.84 -10.83 -4.12
C TYR A 94 5.82 -10.41 -3.05
N ILE A 95 4.82 -11.26 -2.78
CA ILE A 95 3.84 -11.02 -1.71
C ILE A 95 4.54 -10.90 -0.35
N GLY A 96 5.52 -11.77 -0.06
CA GLY A 96 6.32 -11.71 1.16
C GLY A 96 7.09 -10.39 1.29
N ARG A 97 7.72 -9.92 0.22
CA ARG A 97 8.44 -8.62 0.17
C ARG A 97 7.49 -7.45 0.45
N ILE A 98 6.35 -7.39 -0.22
CA ILE A 98 5.34 -6.33 -0.03
C ILE A 98 4.80 -6.33 1.41
N ARG A 99 4.48 -7.51 1.96
CA ARG A 99 4.00 -7.64 3.36
C ARG A 99 5.03 -7.13 4.37
N ASN A 100 6.32 -7.44 4.14
CA ASN A 100 7.39 -6.97 5.01
C ASN A 100 7.55 -5.44 4.94
N LEU A 101 7.50 -4.86 3.73
CA LEU A 101 7.52 -3.41 3.56
C LEU A 101 6.32 -2.75 4.27
N ALA A 102 5.11 -3.26 4.06
CA ALA A 102 3.91 -2.72 4.68
C ALA A 102 3.97 -2.78 6.22
N ARG A 103 4.47 -3.89 6.79
CA ARG A 103 4.69 -4.02 8.24
C ARG A 103 5.69 -2.98 8.75
N SER A 104 6.82 -2.81 8.05
CA SER A 104 7.86 -1.86 8.44
C SER A 104 7.35 -0.42 8.38
N VAL A 105 6.58 -0.07 7.35
CA VAL A 105 5.94 1.25 7.23
C VAL A 105 4.93 1.48 8.34
N ALA A 106 4.10 0.49 8.67
CA ALA A 106 3.12 0.60 9.75
C ALA A 106 3.81 0.84 11.10
N GLN A 107 4.92 0.14 11.38
CA GLN A 107 5.71 0.36 12.59
C GLN A 107 6.34 1.77 12.60
N SER A 108 6.97 2.18 11.50
CA SER A 108 7.56 3.51 11.38
C SER A 108 6.52 4.63 11.53
N TYR A 109 5.31 4.42 11.02
CA TYR A 109 4.19 5.34 11.21
C TYR A 109 3.77 5.42 12.69
N LEU A 110 3.60 4.27 13.35
CA LEU A 110 3.26 4.21 14.77
C LEU A 110 4.30 4.96 15.61
N ASP A 111 5.60 4.71 15.37
CA ASP A 111 6.70 5.37 16.06
C ASP A 111 6.68 6.89 15.84
N SER A 112 6.35 7.33 14.62
CA SER A 112 6.22 8.75 14.29
C SER A 112 5.06 9.41 15.05
N ARG A 113 3.93 8.71 15.19
CA ARG A 113 2.77 9.20 15.95
C ARG A 113 3.05 9.23 17.44
N ALA A 114 3.75 8.23 17.96
CA ALA A 114 4.17 8.18 19.36
C ALA A 114 5.08 9.37 19.73
N ARG A 115 6.07 9.69 18.86
CA ARG A 115 6.94 10.89 19.07
C ARG A 115 6.15 12.20 19.11
N LEU A 116 5.02 12.27 18.44
CA LEU A 116 4.11 13.44 18.47
C LEU A 116 3.09 13.40 19.61
N GLY A 117 3.10 12.34 20.44
CA GLY A 117 2.14 12.17 21.53
C GLY A 117 0.71 11.86 21.04
N PHE A 118 0.55 11.23 19.88
CA PHE A 118 -0.74 10.86 19.29
C PHE A 118 -1.77 12.02 19.24
N PRO A 119 -1.50 13.12 18.53
CA PRO A 119 -2.29 14.36 18.61
C PRO A 119 -3.77 14.23 18.20
N MET A 120 -4.13 13.15 17.51
CA MET A 120 -5.52 12.88 17.09
C MET A 120 -6.26 11.88 17.99
N ALA A 121 -5.61 11.38 19.05
CA ALA A 121 -6.21 10.41 19.95
C ALA A 121 -6.67 11.06 21.26
N PRO A 122 -7.68 10.48 21.98
CA PRO A 122 -8.00 10.90 23.33
C PRO A 122 -6.78 10.81 24.26
N ARG A 123 -6.57 11.83 25.10
CA ARG A 123 -5.37 11.95 25.93
C ARG A 123 -5.08 10.71 26.78
N ALA A 124 -6.09 10.18 27.46
CA ALA A 124 -5.95 8.99 28.31
C ALA A 124 -5.42 7.77 27.52
N TRP A 125 -5.92 7.57 26.28
CA TRP A 125 -5.44 6.50 25.41
C TRP A 125 -4.01 6.75 24.93
N ALA A 126 -3.68 7.98 24.57
CA ALA A 126 -2.34 8.36 24.13
C ALA A 126 -1.29 8.11 25.21
N ASP A 127 -1.59 8.48 26.46
CA ASP A 127 -0.72 8.27 27.61
C ASP A 127 -0.51 6.78 27.91
N GLU A 128 -1.59 5.97 27.87
CA GLU A 128 -1.53 4.52 28.05
C GLU A 128 -0.66 3.83 26.99
N VAL A 129 -0.88 4.17 25.69
CA VAL A 129 -0.15 3.55 24.58
C VAL A 129 1.31 3.98 24.60
N THR A 130 1.61 5.23 24.91
CA THR A 130 2.99 5.73 25.01
C THR A 130 3.75 4.98 26.11
N ALA A 131 3.13 4.73 27.28
CA ALA A 131 3.73 3.95 28.35
C ALA A 131 4.00 2.50 27.92
N LYS A 132 3.04 1.84 27.26
CA LYS A 132 3.22 0.46 26.72
C LYS A 132 4.36 0.36 25.71
N LEU A 133 4.49 1.34 24.82
CA LEU A 133 5.58 1.38 23.84
C LEU A 133 6.95 1.57 24.49
N ALA A 134 7.03 2.43 25.51
CA ALA A 134 8.26 2.63 26.28
C ALA A 134 8.69 1.35 27.01
N ASP A 135 7.74 0.65 27.66
CA ASP A 135 8.02 -0.63 28.33
C ASP A 135 8.47 -1.72 27.36
N ALA A 136 7.84 -1.78 26.17
CA ALA A 136 8.23 -2.74 25.13
C ALA A 136 9.64 -2.46 24.60
N ALA A 137 9.99 -1.19 24.39
CA ALA A 137 11.31 -0.78 23.96
C ALA A 137 12.39 -1.12 25.02
N ALA A 138 12.10 -0.88 26.31
CA ALA A 138 13.00 -1.22 27.40
C ALA A 138 13.26 -2.74 27.47
N LYS A 139 12.22 -3.58 27.34
CA LYS A 139 12.35 -5.04 27.31
C LYS A 139 13.19 -5.52 26.13
N GLN A 140 12.98 -4.94 24.94
CA GLN A 140 13.77 -5.28 23.75
C GLN A 140 15.26 -4.91 23.90
N ALA A 141 15.54 -3.75 24.50
CA ALA A 141 16.90 -3.30 24.77
C ALA A 141 17.62 -4.25 25.76
N ALA A 142 16.93 -4.67 26.82
CA ALA A 142 17.45 -5.63 27.79
C ALA A 142 17.76 -7.00 27.17
N MET A 143 16.88 -7.51 26.29
CA MET A 143 17.10 -8.78 25.57
C MET A 143 18.27 -8.74 24.57
N LYS A 144 18.60 -7.56 24.02
CA LYS A 144 19.76 -7.42 23.10
C LYS A 144 21.08 -7.26 23.85
N ALA A 145 21.05 -6.89 25.12
CA ALA A 145 22.22 -6.68 25.95
C ALA A 145 22.65 -7.94 26.74
N ALA A 146 21.77 -8.95 26.79
CA ALA A 146 22.02 -10.26 27.40
C ALA A 146 22.51 -11.28 26.36
#